data_9010e752f0043ff632c671fd36da46cf
#
_entry.id   9010e752f0043ff632c671fd36da46cf
#
_cell.length_a   1.000
_cell.length_b   1.000
_cell.length_c   1.000
_cell.angle_alpha   90.00
_cell.angle_beta   90.00
_cell.angle_gamma   90.00
#
_symmetry.space_group_name_H-M   'P 1'
#
loop_
_entity.id
_entity.type
_entity.pdbx_description
1 polymer ?
#
loop_
_entity_poly.entity_id
_entity_poly.type
_entity_poly.pdbx_seq_one_letter_code
_entity_poly.pdbx_strand_id
1 'polypeptide(L)'
;MSRSHAVVRSHRPVLALSTLAVSVALALMASPKAQAFEFTSASGEVTGSFDTTLSIGGLWRMQDRESSLISIANGGTSRDPNSDDGNLKYDKGDMVSLAFKATHDLELNYRNFGAFFRGTYFYDHAFMHKSGMTNAARGELGRDAELLDAYVRGRFDVGGRALNVRAGRQVVSWGESTFIQNGINILNPVNVSRLRVPGSELKEGLTPIGMLWASQELTDNVSAEVVWMAEWEKTKIEPAGTFFSTNDFVSAGGSNAYTGFGRRNDQNVALGAPPSGFFPVDPAGALIAPRSKDREPGNGGEYGFALRAFLPEWNHTEIGLYHVNYHSRTPF
;
A
#
# COMPACT_ATOMS: atom_id res chain seq x y z
N MET A 1 34.45 -47.74 32.14
CA MET A 1 34.96 -46.94 30.99
C MET A 1 33.82 -46.11 30.44
N SER A 2 33.73 -44.87 30.91
CA SER A 2 32.71 -43.91 30.47
C SER A 2 33.32 -43.01 29.42
N ARG A 3 32.73 -42.96 28.20
CA ARG A 3 33.12 -42.02 27.15
C ARG A 3 32.20 -40.80 27.19
N SER A 4 32.76 -39.68 27.59
CA SER A 4 32.17 -38.35 27.53
C SER A 4 32.13 -37.89 26.05
N HIS A 5 30.96 -37.59 25.51
CA HIS A 5 30.82 -36.90 24.22
C HIS A 5 30.75 -35.41 24.48
N ALA A 6 31.75 -34.68 24.06
CA ALA A 6 31.76 -33.23 24.04
C ALA A 6 30.87 -32.72 22.90
N VAL A 7 29.86 -31.94 23.23
CA VAL A 7 29.02 -31.22 22.27
C VAL A 7 29.73 -29.93 21.88
N VAL A 8 30.22 -29.87 20.68
CA VAL A 8 30.76 -28.63 20.07
C VAL A 8 29.59 -27.76 19.65
N ARG A 9 29.30 -26.71 20.42
CA ARG A 9 28.35 -25.65 20.02
C ARG A 9 29.03 -24.73 18.99
N SER A 10 28.55 -24.71 17.76
CA SER A 10 29.02 -23.78 16.76
C SER A 10 28.35 -22.38 16.97
N HIS A 11 29.16 -21.39 17.36
CA HIS A 11 28.76 -20.01 17.60
C HIS A 11 28.99 -19.14 16.33
N ARG A 12 28.44 -19.53 15.14
CA ARG A 12 28.76 -18.82 13.91
C ARG A 12 27.68 -17.88 13.30
N PRO A 13 26.42 -17.74 13.77
CA PRO A 13 25.51 -16.80 13.11
C PRO A 13 25.52 -15.36 13.63
N VAL A 14 25.95 -15.11 14.87
CA VAL A 14 25.83 -13.76 15.47
C VAL A 14 26.84 -12.75 14.92
N LEU A 15 28.04 -13.20 14.56
CA LEU A 15 29.09 -12.32 14.02
C LEU A 15 28.81 -11.85 12.59
N ALA A 16 28.10 -12.65 11.77
CA ALA A 16 27.78 -12.27 10.39
C ALA A 16 26.68 -11.19 10.32
N LEU A 17 25.71 -11.24 11.24
CA LEU A 17 24.64 -10.22 11.32
C LEU A 17 25.17 -8.87 11.84
N SER A 18 26.12 -8.87 12.76
CA SER A 18 26.71 -7.64 13.28
C SER A 18 27.60 -6.94 12.25
N THR A 19 28.34 -7.69 11.42
CA THR A 19 29.18 -7.12 10.36
C THR A 19 28.33 -6.53 9.24
N LEU A 20 27.22 -7.16 8.86
CA LEU A 20 26.30 -6.63 7.87
C LEU A 20 25.62 -5.33 8.34
N ALA A 21 25.14 -5.30 9.58
CA ALA A 21 24.53 -4.11 10.18
C ALA A 21 25.52 -2.94 10.28
N VAL A 22 26.78 -3.20 10.66
CA VAL A 22 27.84 -2.19 10.71
C VAL A 22 28.20 -1.70 9.29
N SER A 23 28.26 -2.60 8.32
CA SER A 23 28.54 -2.21 6.92
C SER A 23 27.44 -1.35 6.29
N VAL A 24 26.18 -1.66 6.58
CA VAL A 24 25.02 -0.86 6.14
C VAL A 24 25.01 0.50 6.85
N ALA A 25 25.28 0.55 8.15
CA ALA A 25 25.38 1.80 8.90
C ALA A 25 26.52 2.69 8.40
N LEU A 26 27.70 2.11 8.09
CA LEU A 26 28.83 2.82 7.50
C LEU A 26 28.55 3.32 6.06
N ALA A 27 27.83 2.54 5.25
CA ALA A 27 27.41 2.96 3.92
C ALA A 27 26.40 4.13 3.97
N LEU A 28 25.49 4.14 4.95
CA LEU A 28 24.54 5.24 5.18
C LEU A 28 25.23 6.50 5.69
N MET A 29 26.32 6.39 6.47
CA MET A 29 27.12 7.54 6.92
C MET A 29 28.04 8.13 5.83
N ALA A 30 28.37 7.34 4.83
CA ALA A 30 29.19 7.77 3.70
C ALA A 30 28.37 8.30 2.50
N SER A 31 27.04 8.38 2.65
CA SER A 31 26.16 8.87 1.59
C SER A 31 26.48 10.33 1.29
N PRO A 32 26.81 10.71 0.04
CA PRO A 32 26.91 12.10 -0.35
C PRO A 32 25.55 12.77 -0.04
N LYS A 33 25.58 14.03 0.38
CA LYS A 33 24.35 14.79 0.61
C LYS A 33 23.47 14.64 -0.62
N ALA A 34 22.27 14.08 -0.49
CA ALA A 34 21.29 14.08 -1.55
C ALA A 34 21.00 15.55 -1.89
N GLN A 35 21.32 15.95 -3.10
CA GLN A 35 21.00 17.27 -3.61
C GLN A 35 19.98 17.10 -4.71
N ALA A 36 18.86 17.81 -4.59
CA ALA A 36 17.94 18.02 -5.68
C ALA A 36 18.69 18.65 -6.85
N PHE A 37 18.49 18.14 -8.05
CA PHE A 37 18.98 18.79 -9.25
C PHE A 37 18.03 19.94 -9.59
N GLU A 38 18.40 21.17 -9.23
CA GLU A 38 17.65 22.36 -9.59
C GLU A 38 18.13 22.91 -10.93
N PHE A 39 17.20 23.37 -11.74
CA PHE A 39 17.50 24.00 -13.03
C PHE A 39 16.60 25.20 -13.30
N THR A 40 17.14 26.12 -14.09
CA THR A 40 16.43 27.31 -14.53
C THR A 40 16.65 27.46 -16.03
N SER A 41 15.60 27.73 -16.79
CA SER A 41 15.69 27.99 -18.23
C SER A 41 16.56 29.23 -18.52
N ALA A 42 17.09 29.32 -19.73
CA ALA A 42 17.91 30.48 -20.16
C ALA A 42 17.16 31.81 -20.04
N SER A 43 15.83 31.83 -20.15
CA SER A 43 15.00 33.02 -19.95
C SER A 43 14.74 33.37 -18.48
N GLY A 44 15.08 32.47 -17.54
CA GLY A 44 14.74 32.60 -16.13
C GLY A 44 13.26 32.36 -15.77
N GLU A 45 12.39 32.16 -16.76
CA GLU A 45 10.94 32.05 -16.52
C GLU A 45 10.50 30.67 -16.07
N VAL A 46 11.22 29.62 -16.45
CA VAL A 46 10.93 28.24 -16.02
C VAL A 46 11.98 27.79 -15.03
N THR A 47 11.55 27.38 -13.85
CA THR A 47 12.40 26.73 -12.85
C THR A 47 11.89 25.32 -12.59
N GLY A 48 12.78 24.42 -12.19
CA GLY A 48 12.39 23.07 -11.84
C GLY A 48 13.38 22.39 -10.91
N SER A 49 12.93 21.34 -10.28
CA SER A 49 13.77 20.43 -9.49
C SER A 49 13.50 18.99 -9.91
N PHE A 50 14.54 18.18 -9.85
CA PHE A 50 14.46 16.73 -10.04
C PHE A 50 15.13 16.03 -8.86
N ASP A 51 14.34 15.27 -8.12
CA ASP A 51 14.78 14.53 -6.96
C ASP A 51 14.70 13.03 -7.21
N THR A 52 15.66 12.29 -6.66
CA THR A 52 15.67 10.84 -6.69
C THR A 52 15.91 10.28 -5.30
N THR A 53 14.99 9.45 -4.83
CA THR A 53 15.13 8.67 -3.60
C THR A 53 15.40 7.22 -3.97
N LEU A 54 16.55 6.68 -3.53
CA LEU A 54 16.89 5.27 -3.66
C LEU A 54 16.71 4.59 -2.29
N SER A 55 16.02 3.47 -2.26
CA SER A 55 15.79 2.71 -1.03
C SER A 55 16.16 1.25 -1.22
N ILE A 56 16.75 0.67 -0.20
CA ILE A 56 16.96 -0.77 -0.06
C ILE A 56 16.48 -1.19 1.31
N GLY A 57 15.71 -2.27 1.38
CA GLY A 57 15.19 -2.77 2.64
C GLY A 57 15.01 -4.28 2.63
N GLY A 58 15.14 -4.89 3.80
CA GLY A 58 14.97 -6.33 3.99
C GLY A 58 14.07 -6.64 5.16
N LEU A 59 13.30 -7.71 5.04
CA LEU A 59 12.39 -8.20 6.06
C LEU A 59 12.59 -9.71 6.25
N TRP A 60 12.63 -10.14 7.50
CA TRP A 60 12.77 -11.56 7.90
C TRP A 60 11.71 -11.95 8.90
N ARG A 61 11.20 -13.17 8.80
CA ARG A 61 10.37 -13.75 9.85
C ARG A 61 11.23 -14.17 11.05
N MET A 62 11.04 -13.51 12.18
CA MET A 62 11.85 -13.78 13.39
C MET A 62 11.19 -14.76 14.36
N GLN A 63 9.89 -15.02 14.23
CA GLN A 63 9.13 -15.89 15.10
C GLN A 63 8.71 -17.19 14.37
N ASP A 64 8.57 -18.26 15.13
CA ASP A 64 7.96 -19.49 14.65
C ASP A 64 6.51 -19.23 14.20
N ARG A 65 5.95 -20.15 13.39
CA ARG A 65 4.56 -20.07 12.99
C ARG A 65 3.65 -20.16 14.20
N GLU A 66 2.70 -19.24 14.31
CA GLU A 66 1.72 -19.26 15.40
C GLU A 66 0.59 -20.25 15.04
N SER A 67 0.42 -21.29 15.86
CA SER A 67 -0.53 -22.37 15.59
C SER A 67 -1.99 -21.90 15.55
N SER A 68 -2.31 -20.84 16.27
CA SER A 68 -3.64 -20.23 16.27
C SER A 68 -4.00 -19.53 14.96
N LEU A 69 -3.03 -19.24 14.11
CA LEU A 69 -3.19 -18.64 12.77
C LEU A 69 -3.12 -19.69 11.64
N ILE A 70 -3.01 -20.97 11.97
CA ILE A 70 -2.94 -22.07 11.02
C ILE A 70 -4.14 -22.99 11.26
N SER A 71 -4.79 -23.42 10.19
CA SER A 71 -5.96 -24.29 10.27
C SER A 71 -5.62 -25.67 10.85
N ILE A 72 -6.61 -26.32 11.46
CA ILE A 72 -6.45 -27.64 12.06
C ILE A 72 -5.95 -28.65 11.01
N ALA A 73 -6.46 -28.58 9.78
CA ALA A 73 -6.06 -29.48 8.69
C ALA A 73 -4.60 -29.27 8.23
N ASN A 74 -4.04 -28.06 8.46
CA ASN A 74 -2.66 -27.69 8.17
C ASN A 74 -1.73 -27.82 9.40
N GLY A 75 -2.21 -28.48 10.48
CA GLY A 75 -1.43 -28.76 11.69
C GLY A 75 -1.49 -27.70 12.77
N GLY A 76 -2.37 -26.72 12.66
CA GLY A 76 -2.61 -25.68 13.65
C GLY A 76 -3.85 -25.93 14.50
N THR A 77 -4.40 -24.84 15.06
CA THR A 77 -5.58 -24.86 15.94
C THR A 77 -6.71 -23.94 15.47
N SER A 78 -6.51 -23.17 14.40
CA SER A 78 -7.52 -22.29 13.81
C SER A 78 -8.66 -23.09 13.17
N ARG A 79 -9.87 -22.56 13.29
CA ARG A 79 -11.04 -23.08 12.56
C ARG A 79 -11.26 -22.39 11.21
N ASP A 80 -10.38 -21.45 10.83
CA ASP A 80 -10.43 -20.76 9.56
C ASP A 80 -9.33 -21.26 8.62
N PRO A 81 -9.69 -21.93 7.50
CA PRO A 81 -8.72 -22.34 6.49
C PRO A 81 -8.45 -21.25 5.44
N ASN A 82 -9.14 -20.10 5.50
CA ASN A 82 -9.12 -19.09 4.45
C ASN A 82 -8.20 -17.90 4.76
N SER A 83 -7.28 -18.08 5.70
CA SER A 83 -6.39 -17.00 6.15
C SER A 83 -4.99 -17.45 6.52
N ASP A 84 -4.65 -18.72 6.31
CA ASP A 84 -3.38 -19.29 6.80
C ASP A 84 -2.28 -19.45 5.75
N ASP A 85 -2.58 -19.27 4.46
CA ASP A 85 -1.67 -19.44 3.34
C ASP A 85 -0.37 -18.65 3.48
N GLY A 86 -0.44 -17.41 3.98
CA GLY A 86 0.72 -16.58 4.24
C GLY A 86 1.61 -17.14 5.35
N ASN A 87 1.02 -17.73 6.41
CA ASN A 87 1.75 -18.38 7.48
C ASN A 87 2.39 -19.69 7.04
N LEU A 88 1.75 -20.44 6.15
CA LEU A 88 2.24 -21.72 5.65
C LEU A 88 3.48 -21.59 4.76
N LYS A 89 3.68 -20.44 4.11
CA LYS A 89 4.77 -20.24 3.14
C LYS A 89 6.07 -19.75 3.73
N TYR A 90 6.09 -19.31 4.99
CA TYR A 90 7.29 -18.76 5.61
C TYR A 90 7.58 -19.41 6.96
N ASP A 91 8.84 -19.81 7.16
CA ASP A 91 9.35 -20.31 8.41
C ASP A 91 10.19 -19.23 9.14
N LYS A 92 10.47 -19.47 10.42
CA LYS A 92 11.40 -18.65 11.18
C LYS A 92 12.77 -18.59 10.52
N GLY A 93 13.26 -17.37 10.31
CA GLY A 93 14.52 -17.09 9.61
C GLY A 93 14.37 -16.91 8.11
N ASP A 94 13.21 -17.20 7.52
CA ASP A 94 12.97 -16.93 6.10
C ASP A 94 13.03 -15.44 5.80
N MET A 95 13.67 -15.09 4.69
CA MET A 95 13.62 -13.77 4.12
C MET A 95 12.27 -13.58 3.45
N VAL A 96 11.50 -12.60 3.90
CA VAL A 96 10.18 -12.25 3.36
C VAL A 96 10.30 -11.29 2.20
N SER A 97 11.21 -10.31 2.31
CA SER A 97 11.41 -9.25 1.32
C SER A 97 12.87 -8.83 1.28
N LEU A 98 13.37 -8.55 0.09
CA LEU A 98 14.61 -7.82 -0.18
C LEU A 98 14.33 -6.86 -1.34
N ALA A 99 13.84 -5.69 -1.00
CA ALA A 99 13.34 -4.70 -1.94
C ALA A 99 14.39 -3.64 -2.30
N PHE A 100 14.51 -3.36 -3.59
CA PHE A 100 15.24 -2.24 -4.16
C PHE A 100 14.22 -1.33 -4.82
N LYS A 101 14.22 -0.04 -4.48
CA LYS A 101 13.25 0.92 -4.98
C LYS A 101 13.90 2.23 -5.37
N ALA A 102 13.38 2.85 -6.41
CA ALA A 102 13.68 4.23 -6.76
C ALA A 102 12.38 5.03 -6.95
N THR A 103 12.36 6.23 -6.42
CA THR A 103 11.28 7.21 -6.59
C THR A 103 11.88 8.49 -7.15
N HIS A 104 11.26 9.02 -8.20
CA HIS A 104 11.67 10.24 -8.87
C HIS A 104 10.57 11.28 -8.77
N ASP A 105 10.91 12.47 -8.32
CA ASP A 105 10.04 13.63 -8.25
C ASP A 105 10.56 14.70 -9.21
N LEU A 106 9.71 15.15 -10.13
CA LEU A 106 9.97 16.27 -11.02
C LEU A 106 8.96 17.39 -10.76
N GLU A 107 9.44 18.53 -10.35
CA GLU A 107 8.66 19.75 -10.21
C GLU A 107 9.06 20.78 -11.24
N LEU A 108 8.07 21.39 -11.89
CA LEU A 108 8.25 22.46 -12.87
C LEU A 108 7.40 23.66 -12.46
N ASN A 109 7.95 24.87 -12.55
CA ASN A 109 7.26 26.11 -12.24
C ASN A 109 7.45 27.11 -13.38
N TYR A 110 6.35 27.74 -13.81
CA TYR A 110 6.30 28.82 -14.77
C TYR A 110 5.29 29.86 -14.32
N ARG A 111 5.75 31.03 -13.86
CA ARG A 111 4.90 32.11 -13.32
C ARG A 111 3.95 31.60 -12.24
N ASN A 112 2.65 31.67 -12.47
CA ASN A 112 1.60 31.21 -11.55
C ASN A 112 1.17 29.75 -11.79
N PHE A 113 1.79 29.06 -12.76
CA PHE A 113 1.54 27.64 -13.07
C PHE A 113 2.68 26.76 -12.58
N GLY A 114 2.37 25.50 -12.31
CA GLY A 114 3.34 24.46 -12.05
C GLY A 114 2.86 23.11 -12.52
N ALA A 115 3.77 22.17 -12.61
CA ALA A 115 3.49 20.77 -12.85
C ALA A 115 4.31 19.90 -11.89
N PHE A 116 3.76 18.80 -11.47
CA PHE A 116 4.45 17.84 -10.62
C PHE A 116 4.23 16.43 -11.14
N PHE A 117 5.33 15.66 -11.18
CA PHE A 117 5.32 14.27 -11.59
C PHE A 117 6.11 13.45 -10.57
N ARG A 118 5.53 12.33 -10.13
CA ARG A 118 6.19 11.34 -9.28
C ARG A 118 6.08 9.98 -9.91
N GLY A 119 7.21 9.36 -10.20
CA GLY A 119 7.31 7.99 -10.66
C GLY A 119 8.07 7.13 -9.67
N THR A 120 7.64 5.88 -9.50
CA THR A 120 8.33 4.90 -8.67
C THR A 120 8.46 3.57 -9.40
N TYR A 121 9.53 2.87 -9.13
CA TYR A 121 9.68 1.47 -9.52
C TYR A 121 10.43 0.70 -8.43
N PHE A 122 10.10 -0.58 -8.30
CA PHE A 122 10.76 -1.45 -7.35
C PHE A 122 10.92 -2.87 -7.89
N TYR A 123 11.86 -3.59 -7.28
CA TYR A 123 12.07 -5.02 -7.48
C TYR A 123 12.40 -5.67 -6.14
N ASP A 124 11.60 -6.66 -5.74
CA ASP A 124 11.84 -7.46 -4.54
C ASP A 124 12.45 -8.82 -4.93
N HIS A 125 13.73 -8.97 -4.69
CA HIS A 125 14.47 -10.18 -5.06
C HIS A 125 13.97 -11.41 -4.29
N ALA A 126 13.77 -11.31 -2.98
CA ALA A 126 13.34 -12.44 -2.16
C ALA A 126 11.93 -12.89 -2.55
N PHE A 127 11.01 -11.94 -2.72
CA PHE A 127 9.64 -12.24 -3.09
C PHE A 127 9.53 -12.85 -4.50
N MET A 128 10.27 -12.32 -5.47
CA MET A 128 10.25 -12.83 -6.85
C MET A 128 10.73 -14.28 -6.96
N HIS A 129 11.63 -14.71 -6.06
CA HIS A 129 12.18 -16.07 -6.04
C HIS A 129 11.46 -17.01 -5.05
N LYS A 130 10.49 -16.50 -4.27
CA LYS A 130 9.71 -17.34 -3.36
C LYS A 130 8.77 -18.26 -4.15
N SER A 131 8.80 -19.56 -3.86
CA SER A 131 7.91 -20.54 -4.46
C SER A 131 6.46 -20.36 -4.00
N GLY A 132 5.49 -20.79 -4.79
CA GLY A 132 4.08 -20.78 -4.44
C GLY A 132 3.40 -19.41 -4.47
N MET A 133 4.06 -18.36 -4.99
CA MET A 133 3.46 -17.04 -5.18
C MET A 133 2.70 -16.97 -6.51
N THR A 134 1.50 -16.39 -6.48
CA THR A 134 0.69 -16.17 -7.69
C THR A 134 1.30 -15.08 -8.58
N ASN A 135 0.95 -15.06 -9.86
CA ASN A 135 1.38 -13.98 -10.77
C ASN A 135 0.84 -12.62 -10.33
N ALA A 136 -0.39 -12.57 -9.77
CA ALA A 136 -0.97 -11.35 -9.22
C ALA A 136 -0.13 -10.82 -8.04
N ALA A 137 0.24 -11.70 -7.09
CA ALA A 137 1.11 -11.31 -5.98
C ALA A 137 2.49 -10.83 -6.45
N ARG A 138 3.08 -11.49 -7.47
CA ARG A 138 4.36 -11.07 -8.06
C ARG A 138 4.28 -9.71 -8.75
N GLY A 139 3.13 -9.38 -9.38
CA GLY A 139 2.90 -8.07 -9.98
C GLY A 139 2.75 -6.96 -8.94
N GLU A 140 2.16 -7.26 -7.77
CA GLU A 140 1.94 -6.22 -6.74
C GLU A 140 3.10 -6.07 -5.76
N LEU A 141 3.78 -7.16 -5.37
CA LEU A 141 4.81 -7.17 -4.33
C LEU A 141 6.20 -7.55 -4.81
N GLY A 142 6.33 -8.12 -6.00
CA GLY A 142 7.62 -8.57 -6.53
C GLY A 142 8.30 -7.52 -7.39
N ARG A 143 7.57 -6.85 -8.25
CA ARG A 143 8.07 -5.77 -9.11
C ARG A 143 6.92 -4.94 -9.65
N ASP A 144 7.12 -3.64 -9.70
CA ASP A 144 6.18 -2.72 -10.33
C ASP A 144 6.89 -1.46 -10.79
N ALA A 145 6.28 -0.74 -11.74
CA ALA A 145 6.68 0.59 -12.17
C ALA A 145 5.42 1.41 -12.42
N GLU A 146 5.26 2.51 -11.69
CA GLU A 146 4.03 3.29 -11.68
C GLU A 146 4.31 4.79 -11.68
N LEU A 147 3.50 5.52 -12.46
CA LEU A 147 3.38 6.95 -12.35
C LEU A 147 2.35 7.27 -11.26
N LEU A 148 2.83 7.73 -10.11
CA LEU A 148 2.00 8.09 -8.96
C LEU A 148 1.30 9.42 -9.22
N ASP A 149 1.96 10.53 -8.92
CA ASP A 149 1.41 11.86 -9.14
C ASP A 149 1.76 12.35 -10.54
N ALA A 150 0.79 12.97 -11.22
CA ALA A 150 0.96 13.64 -12.50
C ALA A 150 -0.12 14.71 -12.64
N TYR A 151 0.16 15.93 -12.20
CA TYR A 151 -0.80 17.02 -12.23
C TYR A 151 -0.17 18.36 -12.59
N VAL A 152 -1.01 19.24 -13.10
CA VAL A 152 -0.72 20.66 -13.26
C VAL A 152 -1.42 21.45 -12.16
N ARG A 153 -0.82 22.56 -11.77
CA ARG A 153 -1.38 23.48 -10.77
C ARG A 153 -1.37 24.92 -11.28
N GLY A 154 -2.33 25.71 -10.81
CA GLY A 154 -2.37 27.16 -11.01
C GLY A 154 -2.69 27.87 -9.70
N ARG A 155 -2.07 29.03 -9.49
CA ARG A 155 -2.35 29.89 -8.36
C ARG A 155 -2.76 31.27 -8.87
N PHE A 156 -3.94 31.71 -8.45
CA PHE A 156 -4.57 32.94 -8.93
C PHE A 156 -4.94 33.83 -7.73
N ASP A 157 -5.02 35.11 -7.96
CA ASP A 157 -5.65 36.05 -7.05
C ASP A 157 -7.08 36.32 -7.51
N VAL A 158 -8.05 36.12 -6.65
CA VAL A 158 -9.47 36.42 -6.91
C VAL A 158 -9.99 37.31 -5.79
N GLY A 159 -10.13 38.58 -6.07
CA GLY A 159 -10.59 39.56 -5.09
C GLY A 159 -9.63 39.81 -3.92
N GLY A 160 -8.30 39.73 -4.15
CA GLY A 160 -7.26 39.85 -3.14
C GLY A 160 -7.05 38.58 -2.33
N ARG A 161 -7.56 37.42 -2.77
CA ARG A 161 -7.49 36.14 -2.06
C ARG A 161 -6.99 35.02 -2.95
N ALA A 162 -6.23 34.08 -2.38
CA ALA A 162 -5.65 33.00 -3.14
C ALA A 162 -6.69 31.97 -3.59
N LEU A 163 -6.71 31.70 -4.90
CA LEU A 163 -7.35 30.55 -5.51
C LEU A 163 -6.27 29.60 -6.02
N ASN A 164 -6.24 28.37 -5.50
CA ASN A 164 -5.36 27.31 -5.97
C ASN A 164 -6.18 26.27 -6.71
N VAL A 165 -5.70 25.83 -7.87
CA VAL A 165 -6.34 24.78 -8.67
C VAL A 165 -5.33 23.72 -9.02
N ARG A 166 -5.72 22.45 -9.00
CA ARG A 166 -4.92 21.31 -9.47
C ARG A 166 -5.76 20.40 -10.35
N ALA A 167 -5.18 19.91 -11.43
CA ALA A 167 -5.83 18.99 -12.36
C ALA A 167 -4.86 17.87 -12.78
N GLY A 168 -5.29 16.63 -12.66
CA GLY A 168 -4.51 15.43 -12.98
C GLY A 168 -4.53 14.38 -11.87
N ARG A 169 -3.65 13.38 -11.99
CA ARG A 169 -3.49 12.35 -10.95
C ARG A 169 -2.80 12.95 -9.73
N GLN A 170 -3.47 12.91 -8.60
CA GLN A 170 -3.00 13.55 -7.37
C GLN A 170 -3.60 12.92 -6.12
N VAL A 171 -2.96 13.16 -4.99
CA VAL A 171 -3.50 12.88 -3.67
C VAL A 171 -4.10 14.16 -3.09
N VAL A 172 -5.33 14.06 -2.59
CA VAL A 172 -5.99 15.12 -1.81
C VAL A 172 -6.38 14.56 -0.46
N SER A 173 -5.84 15.13 0.62
CA SER A 173 -6.14 14.71 1.98
C SER A 173 -6.90 15.79 2.72
N TRP A 174 -8.07 15.45 3.26
CA TRP A 174 -8.87 16.35 4.08
C TRP A 174 -8.76 16.09 5.57
N GLY A 175 -7.97 15.13 5.98
CA GLY A 175 -7.74 14.81 7.36
C GLY A 175 -7.27 13.38 7.57
N GLU A 176 -7.24 12.95 8.81
CA GLU A 176 -6.80 11.64 9.23
C GLU A 176 -8.01 10.76 9.57
N SER A 177 -7.99 9.51 9.11
CA SER A 177 -9.03 8.51 9.43
C SER A 177 -8.58 7.60 10.57
N THR A 178 -7.98 8.15 11.61
CA THR A 178 -7.34 7.37 12.68
C THR A 178 -8.33 6.44 13.41
N PHE A 179 -9.58 6.89 13.63
CA PHE A 179 -10.58 6.14 14.41
C PHE A 179 -11.83 5.76 13.61
N ILE A 180 -12.04 6.35 12.43
CA ILE A 180 -13.23 6.12 11.61
C ILE A 180 -12.80 5.62 10.25
N GLN A 181 -13.03 4.34 9.99
CA GLN A 181 -12.81 3.75 8.68
C GLN A 181 -13.73 4.43 7.65
N ASN A 182 -13.19 4.75 6.46
CA ASN A 182 -13.91 5.46 5.40
C ASN A 182 -14.43 6.85 5.84
N GLY A 183 -13.68 7.54 6.69
CA GLY A 183 -13.97 8.93 7.09
C GLY A 183 -13.67 9.94 5.97
N ILE A 184 -13.42 11.19 6.37
CA ILE A 184 -13.21 12.30 5.42
C ILE A 184 -12.00 12.14 4.49
N ASN A 185 -11.07 11.23 4.77
CA ASN A 185 -9.90 10.94 3.93
C ASN A 185 -10.13 9.84 2.89
N ILE A 186 -11.39 9.60 2.49
CA ILE A 186 -11.77 8.58 1.51
C ILE A 186 -11.47 8.97 0.06
N LEU A 187 -11.00 10.19 -0.18
CA LEU A 187 -10.78 10.72 -1.52
C LEU A 187 -9.80 9.88 -2.34
N ASN A 188 -8.78 9.33 -1.70
CA ASN A 188 -7.80 8.47 -2.34
C ASN A 188 -7.87 7.04 -1.79
N PRO A 189 -7.76 6.02 -2.65
CA PRO A 189 -7.60 4.64 -2.21
C PRO A 189 -6.25 4.42 -1.52
N VAL A 190 -6.19 3.41 -0.67
CA VAL A 190 -4.96 3.03 0.03
C VAL A 190 -4.37 1.77 -0.60
N ASN A 191 -3.08 1.77 -0.83
CA ASN A 191 -2.32 0.55 -1.15
C ASN A 191 -1.62 0.06 0.12
N VAL A 192 -2.30 -0.85 0.86
CA VAL A 192 -1.80 -1.39 2.13
C VAL A 192 -0.52 -2.20 1.92
N SER A 193 -0.45 -2.94 0.80
CA SER A 193 0.71 -3.76 0.46
C SER A 193 1.99 -2.93 0.32
N ARG A 194 1.90 -1.75 -0.29
CA ARG A 194 3.04 -0.83 -0.43
C ARG A 194 3.55 -0.31 0.89
N LEU A 195 2.67 0.00 1.83
CA LEU A 195 3.07 0.50 3.16
C LEU A 195 3.92 -0.51 3.93
N ARG A 196 3.85 -1.79 3.59
CA ARG A 196 4.58 -2.88 4.26
C ARG A 196 5.90 -3.27 3.58
N VAL A 197 6.14 -2.76 2.37
CA VAL A 197 7.43 -2.96 1.69
C VAL A 197 8.52 -2.23 2.48
N PRO A 198 9.64 -2.90 2.82
CA PRO A 198 10.73 -2.23 3.54
C PRO A 198 11.25 -0.99 2.81
N GLY A 199 11.37 0.12 3.52
CA GLY A 199 11.79 1.40 2.96
C GLY A 199 10.67 2.18 2.24
N SER A 200 9.40 1.82 2.43
CA SER A 200 8.26 2.58 1.90
C SER A 200 7.99 3.84 2.71
N GLU A 201 7.55 4.87 2.02
CA GLU A 201 7.10 6.12 2.63
C GLU A 201 5.58 6.20 2.64
N LEU A 202 5.01 6.94 3.62
CA LEU A 202 3.55 7.09 3.75
C LEU A 202 2.90 7.65 2.48
N LYS A 203 3.58 8.55 1.77
CA LYS A 203 3.11 9.12 0.50
C LYS A 203 2.89 8.09 -0.61
N GLU A 204 3.51 6.91 -0.51
CA GLU A 204 3.35 5.81 -1.47
C GLU A 204 2.15 4.91 -1.13
N GLY A 205 1.65 5.00 0.09
CA GLY A 205 0.48 4.24 0.53
C GLY A 205 -0.85 4.80 0.04
N LEU A 206 -0.90 6.08 -0.32
CA LEU A 206 -2.09 6.68 -0.94
C LEU A 206 -1.94 6.62 -2.45
N THR A 207 -2.91 6.01 -3.13
CA THR A 207 -2.91 5.92 -4.59
C THR A 207 -3.47 7.21 -5.17
N PRO A 208 -2.68 7.98 -5.96
CA PRO A 208 -3.20 9.14 -6.66
C PRO A 208 -4.23 8.71 -7.71
N ILE A 209 -5.31 9.48 -7.86
CA ILE A 209 -6.32 9.29 -8.90
C ILE A 209 -6.55 10.59 -9.67
N GLY A 210 -7.13 10.47 -10.86
CA GLY A 210 -7.47 11.62 -11.69
C GLY A 210 -8.52 12.50 -11.03
N MET A 211 -8.16 13.76 -10.69
CA MET A 211 -9.02 14.72 -10.00
C MET A 211 -8.88 16.13 -10.58
N LEU A 212 -9.95 16.90 -10.44
CA LEU A 212 -9.91 18.36 -10.44
C LEU A 212 -10.15 18.83 -9.02
N TRP A 213 -9.23 19.61 -8.47
CA TRP A 213 -9.31 20.17 -7.13
C TRP A 213 -9.12 21.68 -7.16
N ALA A 214 -9.89 22.38 -6.36
CA ALA A 214 -9.71 23.82 -6.16
C ALA A 214 -9.89 24.19 -4.69
N SER A 215 -9.11 25.15 -4.23
CA SER A 215 -9.20 25.74 -2.89
C SER A 215 -9.20 27.26 -3.00
N GLN A 216 -10.18 27.91 -2.39
CA GLN A 216 -10.35 29.36 -2.35
C GLN A 216 -10.35 29.84 -0.90
N GLU A 217 -9.53 30.84 -0.60
CA GLU A 217 -9.66 31.61 0.60
C GLU A 217 -10.87 32.56 0.49
N LEU A 218 -11.84 32.41 1.39
CA LEU A 218 -13.06 33.25 1.41
C LEU A 218 -12.88 34.46 2.31
N THR A 219 -12.23 34.28 3.46
CA THR A 219 -11.81 35.31 4.41
C THR A 219 -10.41 34.97 4.92
N ASP A 220 -9.86 35.79 5.80
CA ASP A 220 -8.55 35.52 6.43
C ASP A 220 -8.55 34.23 7.26
N ASN A 221 -9.73 33.79 7.70
CA ASN A 221 -9.91 32.65 8.58
C ASN A 221 -10.83 31.57 8.01
N VAL A 222 -11.37 31.74 6.80
CA VAL A 222 -12.30 30.78 6.19
C VAL A 222 -11.83 30.42 4.80
N SER A 223 -11.74 29.12 4.53
CA SER A 223 -11.43 28.57 3.22
C SER A 223 -12.47 27.54 2.77
N ALA A 224 -12.67 27.42 1.47
CA ALA A 224 -13.50 26.41 0.85
C ALA A 224 -12.67 25.58 -0.13
N GLU A 225 -12.96 24.29 -0.18
CA GLU A 225 -12.37 23.37 -1.15
C GLU A 225 -13.45 22.61 -1.88
N VAL A 226 -13.19 22.31 -3.15
CA VAL A 226 -14.00 21.42 -3.97
C VAL A 226 -13.09 20.40 -4.65
N VAL A 227 -13.61 19.18 -4.81
CA VAL A 227 -12.93 18.12 -5.53
C VAL A 227 -13.95 17.41 -6.43
N TRP A 228 -13.54 17.12 -7.64
CA TRP A 228 -14.23 16.23 -8.56
C TRP A 228 -13.27 15.12 -8.97
N MET A 229 -13.68 13.86 -8.72
CA MET A 229 -12.89 12.67 -9.00
C MET A 229 -13.35 12.08 -10.33
N ALA A 230 -12.44 12.05 -11.30
CA ALA A 230 -12.69 11.56 -12.65
C ALA A 230 -12.44 10.05 -12.78
N GLU A 231 -11.76 9.46 -11.80
CA GLU A 231 -11.28 8.08 -11.81
C GLU A 231 -11.58 7.41 -10.48
N TRP A 232 -12.11 6.18 -10.56
CA TRP A 232 -12.26 5.32 -9.40
C TRP A 232 -11.19 4.24 -9.39
N GLU A 233 -10.56 4.01 -8.25
CA GLU A 233 -9.69 2.87 -7.99
C GLU A 233 -9.99 2.27 -6.62
N LYS A 234 -9.80 0.95 -6.49
CA LYS A 234 -10.00 0.23 -5.23
C LYS A 234 -8.81 0.35 -4.31
N THR A 235 -9.07 0.22 -3.02
CA THR A 235 -8.03 -0.06 -2.02
C THR A 235 -7.40 -1.41 -2.30
N LYS A 236 -6.07 -1.46 -2.40
CA LYS A 236 -5.31 -2.70 -2.56
C LYS A 236 -4.90 -3.22 -1.18
N ILE A 237 -5.32 -4.43 -0.88
CA ILE A 237 -4.92 -5.18 0.31
C ILE A 237 -3.89 -6.24 -0.08
N GLU A 238 -3.26 -6.84 0.91
CA GLU A 238 -2.25 -7.88 0.69
C GLU A 238 -2.76 -9.00 -0.24
N PRO A 239 -2.02 -9.35 -1.30
CA PRO A 239 -2.38 -10.48 -2.15
C PRO A 239 -2.44 -11.79 -1.38
N ALA A 240 -3.35 -12.67 -1.80
CA ALA A 240 -3.56 -13.97 -1.17
C ALA A 240 -2.27 -14.79 -1.04
N GLY A 241 -2.06 -15.38 0.12
CA GLY A 241 -0.93 -16.24 0.43
C GLY A 241 0.41 -15.53 0.55
N THR A 242 0.45 -14.19 0.68
CA THR A 242 1.66 -13.44 1.01
C THR A 242 1.86 -13.34 2.53
N PHE A 243 3.02 -12.93 2.99
CA PHE A 243 3.38 -12.97 4.41
C PHE A 243 2.41 -12.22 5.33
N PHE A 244 1.89 -11.09 4.89
CA PHE A 244 0.94 -10.27 5.64
C PHE A 244 -0.53 -10.52 5.23
N SER A 245 -0.79 -11.47 4.32
CA SER A 245 -2.15 -11.82 3.94
C SER A 245 -2.92 -12.37 5.14
N THR A 246 -4.11 -11.86 5.33
CA THR A 246 -5.07 -12.34 6.32
C THR A 246 -6.31 -12.93 5.66
N ASN A 247 -6.28 -13.09 4.33
CA ASN A 247 -7.38 -13.62 3.56
C ASN A 247 -6.90 -14.23 2.24
N ASP A 248 -7.35 -15.44 1.94
CA ASP A 248 -6.87 -16.24 0.80
C ASP A 248 -7.82 -16.19 -0.40
N PHE A 249 -8.94 -15.45 -0.34
CA PHE A 249 -9.91 -15.41 -1.44
C PHE A 249 -10.36 -13.99 -1.86
N VAL A 250 -10.34 -12.97 -0.99
CA VAL A 250 -10.85 -11.62 -1.34
C VAL A 250 -9.86 -10.82 -2.17
N SER A 251 -8.56 -10.93 -1.86
CA SER A 251 -7.50 -10.11 -2.46
C SER A 251 -7.01 -10.67 -3.79
N ALA A 252 -6.08 -9.95 -4.42
CA ALA A 252 -5.44 -10.35 -5.66
C ALA A 252 -4.81 -11.75 -5.53
N GLY A 253 -5.05 -12.62 -6.51
CA GLY A 253 -4.59 -14.02 -6.49
C GLY A 253 -5.48 -14.98 -5.70
N GLY A 254 -6.48 -14.47 -4.98
CA GLY A 254 -7.44 -15.30 -4.27
C GLY A 254 -8.41 -16.05 -5.20
N SER A 255 -8.87 -17.22 -4.82
CA SER A 255 -9.68 -18.07 -5.69
C SER A 255 -10.97 -18.59 -5.06
N ASN A 256 -10.91 -19.23 -3.92
CA ASN A 256 -12.05 -19.91 -3.30
C ASN A 256 -12.10 -19.63 -1.81
N ALA A 257 -13.31 -19.54 -1.27
CA ALA A 257 -13.55 -19.64 0.16
C ALA A 257 -14.00 -21.04 0.53
N TYR A 258 -13.37 -21.61 1.54
CA TYR A 258 -13.63 -22.98 2.00
C TYR A 258 -14.39 -22.98 3.32
N THR A 259 -15.39 -23.87 3.43
CA THR A 259 -16.06 -24.15 4.71
C THR A 259 -15.51 -25.47 5.28
N GLY A 260 -15.83 -25.78 6.51
CA GLY A 260 -15.32 -27.00 7.17
C GLY A 260 -14.62 -26.69 8.50
N PHE A 261 -14.68 -25.44 8.93
CA PHE A 261 -14.20 -24.98 10.24
C PHE A 261 -12.75 -25.42 10.55
N GLY A 262 -11.86 -25.23 9.56
CA GLY A 262 -10.42 -25.53 9.65
C GLY A 262 -10.09 -27.01 9.63
N ARG A 263 -11.06 -27.93 9.54
CA ARG A 263 -10.81 -29.38 9.53
C ARG A 263 -10.56 -29.95 8.13
N ARG A 264 -10.70 -29.14 7.09
CA ARG A 264 -10.45 -29.49 5.69
C ARG A 264 -9.30 -28.65 5.18
N ASN A 265 -8.41 -29.31 4.45
CA ASN A 265 -7.30 -28.64 3.81
C ASN A 265 -7.81 -27.91 2.56
N ASP A 266 -7.44 -26.66 2.40
CA ASP A 266 -7.71 -25.83 1.23
C ASP A 266 -6.56 -25.83 0.20
N GLN A 267 -5.43 -26.44 0.56
CA GLN A 267 -4.25 -26.53 -0.31
C GLN A 267 -4.47 -27.60 -1.39
N ASN A 268 -4.42 -27.20 -2.67
CA ASN A 268 -4.51 -28.10 -3.83
C ASN A 268 -5.75 -29.02 -3.86
N VAL A 269 -6.87 -28.55 -3.32
CA VAL A 269 -8.11 -29.32 -3.31
C VAL A 269 -8.71 -29.36 -4.72
N ALA A 270 -8.88 -30.55 -5.26
CA ALA A 270 -9.63 -30.74 -6.50
C ALA A 270 -11.11 -30.44 -6.26
N LEU A 271 -11.68 -29.55 -7.07
CA LEU A 271 -13.11 -29.26 -7.03
C LEU A 271 -13.88 -30.49 -7.53
N GLY A 272 -14.67 -31.09 -6.64
CA GLY A 272 -15.63 -32.11 -7.04
C GLY A 272 -16.81 -31.53 -7.82
N ALA A 273 -17.59 -32.37 -8.49
CA ALA A 273 -18.86 -31.97 -9.09
C ALA A 273 -19.79 -31.41 -7.98
N PRO A 274 -20.51 -30.31 -8.20
CA PRO A 274 -21.47 -29.83 -7.22
C PRO A 274 -22.55 -30.88 -7.01
N PRO A 275 -22.87 -31.23 -5.75
CA PRO A 275 -24.13 -31.93 -5.50
C PRO A 275 -25.24 -30.99 -5.99
N SER A 276 -26.39 -31.53 -6.35
CA SER A 276 -27.55 -30.83 -6.92
C SER A 276 -27.84 -29.46 -6.24
N GLY A 277 -26.94 -28.47 -6.43
CA GLY A 277 -26.97 -27.17 -5.73
C GLY A 277 -25.83 -26.25 -6.15
N PHE A 278 -25.85 -25.06 -5.61
CA PHE A 278 -25.12 -23.90 -6.04
C PHE A 278 -23.58 -23.94 -5.85
N PHE A 279 -23.06 -24.80 -4.99
CA PHE A 279 -21.63 -24.75 -4.63
C PHE A 279 -20.96 -26.11 -4.85
N PRO A 280 -19.76 -26.13 -5.46
CA PRO A 280 -18.93 -27.30 -5.48
C PRO A 280 -18.54 -27.74 -4.07
N VAL A 281 -18.30 -29.01 -3.91
CA VAL A 281 -17.79 -29.59 -2.66
C VAL A 281 -16.42 -30.21 -2.90
N ASP A 282 -15.60 -30.26 -1.87
CA ASP A 282 -14.40 -31.07 -1.89
C ASP A 282 -14.79 -32.60 -1.85
N PRO A 283 -13.88 -33.52 -2.18
CA PRO A 283 -14.15 -34.96 -2.09
C PRO A 283 -14.60 -35.44 -0.71
N ALA A 284 -14.40 -34.66 0.32
CA ALA A 284 -14.77 -34.95 1.70
C ALA A 284 -16.03 -34.19 2.16
N GLY A 285 -16.72 -33.47 1.26
CA GLY A 285 -18.03 -32.88 1.49
C GLY A 285 -18.04 -31.48 2.07
N ALA A 286 -16.92 -30.79 2.14
CA ALA A 286 -16.93 -29.37 2.51
C ALA A 286 -17.40 -28.50 1.33
N LEU A 287 -18.21 -27.49 1.63
CA LEU A 287 -18.66 -26.53 0.64
C LEU A 287 -17.52 -25.59 0.25
N ILE A 288 -17.41 -25.31 -1.03
CA ILE A 288 -16.43 -24.38 -1.61
C ILE A 288 -17.20 -23.30 -2.33
N ALA A 289 -16.98 -22.04 -1.96
CA ALA A 289 -17.51 -20.88 -2.64
C ALA A 289 -16.44 -20.31 -3.58
N PRO A 290 -16.54 -20.52 -4.90
CA PRO A 290 -15.60 -19.95 -5.84
C PRO A 290 -15.77 -18.44 -5.91
N ARG A 291 -14.64 -17.73 -5.95
CA ARG A 291 -14.63 -16.28 -6.11
C ARG A 291 -15.12 -15.91 -7.51
N SER A 292 -16.11 -15.06 -7.59
CA SER A 292 -16.53 -14.44 -8.84
C SER A 292 -15.64 -13.26 -9.21
N LYS A 293 -15.82 -12.71 -10.41
CA LYS A 293 -15.15 -11.47 -10.82
C LYS A 293 -15.62 -10.31 -9.95
N ASP A 294 -14.70 -9.39 -9.66
CA ASP A 294 -15.02 -8.15 -8.97
C ASP A 294 -16.04 -7.34 -9.78
N ARG A 295 -16.98 -6.72 -9.08
CA ARG A 295 -17.88 -5.73 -9.64
C ARG A 295 -17.42 -4.38 -9.18
N GLU A 296 -16.80 -3.64 -10.08
CA GLU A 296 -16.26 -2.32 -9.82
C GLU A 296 -17.25 -1.26 -10.29
N PRO A 297 -17.42 -0.13 -9.59
CA PRO A 297 -18.20 1.00 -10.07
C PRO A 297 -17.55 1.61 -11.31
N GLY A 298 -18.32 2.37 -12.09
CA GLY A 298 -17.78 3.15 -13.19
C GLY A 298 -17.04 4.39 -12.69
N ASN A 299 -16.20 4.94 -13.57
CA ASN A 299 -15.54 6.21 -13.32
C ASN A 299 -16.54 7.37 -13.35
N GLY A 300 -16.32 8.37 -12.50
CA GLY A 300 -17.09 9.61 -12.42
C GLY A 300 -18.27 9.56 -11.45
N GLY A 301 -18.93 10.72 -11.29
CA GLY A 301 -20.02 10.89 -10.33
C GLY A 301 -19.54 11.13 -8.90
N GLU A 302 -18.23 11.08 -8.64
CA GLU A 302 -17.65 11.29 -7.32
C GLU A 302 -17.20 12.76 -7.17
N TYR A 303 -17.59 13.38 -6.05
CA TYR A 303 -17.24 14.76 -5.77
C TYR A 303 -17.30 15.03 -4.27
N GLY A 304 -16.67 16.11 -3.86
CA GLY A 304 -16.75 16.56 -2.48
C GLY A 304 -16.50 18.06 -2.34
N PHE A 305 -16.89 18.59 -1.21
CA PHE A 305 -16.55 19.94 -0.78
C PHE A 305 -16.22 19.97 0.69
N ALA A 306 -15.35 20.91 1.06
CA ALA A 306 -14.99 21.21 2.44
C ALA A 306 -15.08 22.70 2.69
N LEU A 307 -15.53 23.07 3.88
CA LEU A 307 -15.47 24.44 4.41
C LEU A 307 -14.72 24.37 5.73
N ARG A 308 -13.66 25.16 5.86
CA ARG A 308 -12.87 25.23 7.11
C ARG A 308 -12.87 26.65 7.63
N ALA A 309 -13.07 26.77 8.95
CA ALA A 309 -12.98 28.03 9.66
C ALA A 309 -11.95 27.90 10.79
N PHE A 310 -10.94 28.73 10.76
CA PHE A 310 -9.95 28.88 11.82
C PHE A 310 -10.40 29.96 12.79
N LEU A 311 -10.47 29.66 14.08
CA LEU A 311 -10.97 30.50 15.14
C LEU A 311 -9.86 30.82 16.14
N PRO A 312 -9.05 31.88 15.91
CA PRO A 312 -7.94 32.21 16.79
C PRO A 312 -8.41 32.54 18.24
N GLU A 313 -9.55 33.20 18.36
CA GLU A 313 -10.17 33.57 19.62
C GLU A 313 -10.59 32.37 20.47
N TRP A 314 -10.81 31.18 19.83
CA TRP A 314 -11.20 29.95 20.48
C TRP A 314 -10.02 29.01 20.65
N ASN A 315 -8.94 29.51 21.22
CA ASN A 315 -7.73 28.73 21.45
C ASN A 315 -7.16 28.08 20.18
N HIS A 316 -7.19 28.83 19.06
CA HIS A 316 -6.72 28.36 17.74
C HIS A 316 -7.46 27.11 17.23
N THR A 317 -8.74 27.02 17.50
CA THR A 317 -9.58 25.90 17.06
C THR A 317 -9.88 26.00 15.56
N GLU A 318 -9.78 24.89 14.85
CA GLU A 318 -10.26 24.74 13.48
C GLU A 318 -11.58 23.93 13.47
N ILE A 319 -12.56 24.42 12.74
CA ILE A 319 -13.83 23.73 12.49
C ILE A 319 -13.92 23.44 11.00
N GLY A 320 -14.12 22.17 10.65
CA GLY A 320 -14.31 21.70 9.28
C GLY A 320 -15.68 21.08 9.05
N LEU A 321 -16.33 21.47 7.96
CA LEU A 321 -17.53 20.81 7.44
C LEU A 321 -17.19 20.17 6.10
N TYR A 322 -17.56 18.88 5.95
CA TYR A 322 -17.18 18.09 4.80
C TYR A 322 -18.39 17.35 4.23
N HIS A 323 -18.46 17.28 2.91
CA HIS A 323 -19.39 16.43 2.19
C HIS A 323 -18.64 15.70 1.09
N VAL A 324 -18.85 14.39 0.98
CA VAL A 324 -18.26 13.57 -0.09
C VAL A 324 -19.32 12.62 -0.64
N ASN A 325 -19.52 12.66 -1.93
CA ASN A 325 -20.25 11.64 -2.68
C ASN A 325 -19.25 10.75 -3.39
N TYR A 326 -19.21 9.47 -3.02
CA TYR A 326 -18.18 8.54 -3.50
C TYR A 326 -18.69 7.11 -3.60
N HIS A 327 -18.04 6.30 -4.40
CA HIS A 327 -18.17 4.84 -4.38
C HIS A 327 -17.19 4.23 -3.38
N SER A 328 -17.63 3.20 -2.63
CA SER A 328 -16.72 2.51 -1.68
C SER A 328 -15.46 2.02 -2.39
N ARG A 329 -14.32 2.21 -1.74
CA ARG A 329 -13.01 1.77 -2.25
C ARG A 329 -12.54 0.46 -1.62
N THR A 330 -13.24 0.01 -0.58
CA THR A 330 -12.97 -1.27 0.09
C THR A 330 -13.94 -2.34 -0.40
N PRO A 331 -13.50 -3.60 -0.54
CA PRO A 331 -14.39 -4.71 -0.86
C PRO A 331 -15.42 -4.92 0.24
N PHE A 332 -16.59 -5.42 -0.13
CA PHE A 332 -17.68 -5.82 0.77
C PHE A 332 -17.77 -7.34 0.81
#